data_880597c3d36995761740324d959cd875
#
_entry.id   880597c3d36995761740324d959cd875
#
_cell.length_a   1.000
_cell.length_b   1.000
_cell.length_c   1.000
_cell.angle_alpha   90.00
_cell.angle_beta   90.00
_cell.angle_gamma   90.00
#
_symmetry.space_group_name_H-M   'P 1'
#
loop_
_entity.id
_entity.type
_entity.pdbx_description
1 polymer ?
#
loop_
_entity_poly.entity_id
_entity_poly.type
_entity_poly.pdbx_seq_one_letter_code
_entity_poly.pdbx_strand_id
1 'polypeptide(L)'
;MAMLDFNTLQVASISSRLAFVLVFLVTLLRHPREIYFGVWASALCSSLTASLLMLGDPPNIPLTPVKGCVVYVLYGASLALSWAGLRLFYERPACIPQVVLLALLSGLPYGALLAAGASVAWSLSTVFGGIALSTALCIVEILRTPASMRLWTQYIVLSGFGGYLFIFLLTIGVVQFASEHLASPEGGVYALLFDLWCGVFIQVGYLAMVSERAHLKLSRLAETDPLTGLAN
;
A
#
# COMPACT_ATOMS: atom_id res chain seq x y z
N MET A 1 27.71 15.89 -5.70
CA MET A 1 26.55 15.26 -5.06
C MET A 1 26.45 13.87 -5.70
N ALA A 2 26.67 12.78 -4.96
CA ALA A 2 26.48 11.45 -5.52
C ALA A 2 24.99 11.33 -5.87
N MET A 3 24.68 11.17 -7.15
CA MET A 3 23.30 10.88 -7.59
C MET A 3 22.89 9.58 -6.92
N LEU A 4 21.75 9.58 -6.22
CA LEU A 4 21.14 8.36 -5.72
C LEU A 4 20.90 7.42 -6.90
N ASP A 5 21.55 6.27 -6.89
CA ASP A 5 21.40 5.26 -7.93
C ASP A 5 20.04 4.55 -7.81
N PHE A 6 19.37 4.36 -8.94
CA PHE A 6 18.07 3.70 -9.02
C PHE A 6 18.09 2.30 -8.40
N ASN A 7 19.14 1.51 -8.66
CA ASN A 7 19.29 0.17 -8.11
C ASN A 7 19.43 0.18 -6.59
N THR A 8 20.17 1.14 -6.05
CA THR A 8 20.31 1.32 -4.60
C THR A 8 18.98 1.60 -3.94
N LEU A 9 18.12 2.44 -4.56
CA LEU A 9 16.78 2.72 -4.05
C LEU A 9 15.84 1.51 -4.18
N GLN A 10 15.93 0.73 -5.26
CA GLN A 10 15.19 -0.52 -5.36
C GLN A 10 15.53 -1.48 -4.22
N VAL A 11 16.82 -1.69 -3.96
CA VAL A 11 17.27 -2.55 -2.86
C VAL A 11 16.82 -2.01 -1.51
N ALA A 12 16.90 -0.70 -1.29
CA ALA A 12 16.41 -0.07 -0.05
C ALA A 12 14.89 -0.27 0.14
N SER A 13 14.10 -0.11 -0.92
CA SER A 13 12.65 -0.33 -0.90
C SER A 13 12.30 -1.80 -0.59
N ILE A 14 12.99 -2.76 -1.24
CA ILE A 14 12.85 -4.20 -0.99
C ILE A 14 13.21 -4.53 0.47
N SER A 15 14.35 -4.03 0.96
CA SER A 15 14.82 -4.27 2.31
C SER A 15 13.87 -3.71 3.38
N SER A 16 13.33 -2.50 3.15
CA SER A 16 12.32 -1.90 4.01
C SER A 16 11.05 -2.75 4.10
N ARG A 17 10.52 -3.19 2.96
CA ARG A 17 9.33 -4.07 2.92
C ARG A 17 9.58 -5.39 3.63
N LEU A 18 10.74 -6.02 3.42
CA LEU A 18 11.12 -7.27 4.09
C LEU A 18 11.17 -7.09 5.61
N ALA A 19 11.76 -5.99 6.09
CA ALA A 19 11.81 -5.68 7.52
C ALA A 19 10.40 -5.59 8.13
N PHE A 20 9.46 -4.87 7.48
CA PHE A 20 8.09 -4.78 7.97
C PHE A 20 7.31 -6.09 7.86
N VAL A 21 7.54 -6.92 6.84
CA VAL A 21 6.99 -8.28 6.76
C VAL A 21 7.38 -9.07 8.01
N LEU A 22 8.67 -9.06 8.39
CA LEU A 22 9.15 -9.75 9.58
C LEU A 22 8.50 -9.21 10.86
N VAL A 23 8.39 -7.87 11.00
CA VAL A 23 7.72 -7.26 12.16
C VAL A 23 6.27 -7.69 12.26
N PHE A 24 5.51 -7.67 11.17
CA PHE A 24 4.09 -8.08 11.19
C PHE A 24 3.93 -9.57 11.43
N LEU A 25 4.80 -10.42 10.88
CA LEU A 25 4.76 -11.86 11.14
C LEU A 25 5.05 -12.19 12.61
N VAL A 26 6.08 -11.57 13.20
CA VAL A 26 6.39 -11.74 14.63
C VAL A 26 5.23 -11.25 15.50
N THR A 27 4.62 -10.12 15.13
CA THR A 27 3.46 -9.59 15.86
C THR A 27 2.24 -10.50 15.74
N LEU A 28 1.98 -11.06 14.54
CA LEU A 28 0.90 -12.02 14.31
C LEU A 28 1.10 -13.30 15.14
N LEU A 29 2.33 -13.84 15.20
CA LEU A 29 2.64 -15.02 15.98
C LEU A 29 2.38 -14.79 17.49
N ARG A 30 2.65 -13.58 17.97
CA ARG A 30 2.37 -13.20 19.37
C ARG A 30 0.89 -12.91 19.63
N HIS A 31 0.16 -12.43 18.63
CA HIS A 31 -1.25 -12.05 18.73
C HIS A 31 -2.08 -12.71 17.61
N PRO A 32 -2.25 -14.05 17.61
CA PRO A 32 -2.87 -14.78 16.50
C PRO A 32 -4.36 -14.44 16.28
N ARG A 33 -5.00 -13.79 17.24
CA ARG A 33 -6.40 -13.33 17.12
C ARG A 33 -6.54 -12.06 16.28
N GLU A 34 -5.47 -11.30 16.09
CA GLU A 34 -5.45 -10.03 15.38
C GLU A 34 -5.13 -10.28 13.88
N ILE A 35 -6.10 -10.84 13.16
CA ILE A 35 -5.97 -11.34 11.78
C ILE A 35 -5.48 -10.25 10.80
N TYR A 36 -5.79 -8.98 11.06
CA TYR A 36 -5.35 -7.87 10.20
C TYR A 36 -3.81 -7.78 10.04
N PHE A 37 -3.02 -8.24 11.02
CA PHE A 37 -1.57 -8.33 10.85
C PHE A 37 -1.15 -9.29 9.73
N GLY A 38 -1.83 -10.43 9.65
CA GLY A 38 -1.60 -11.41 8.58
C GLY A 38 -1.97 -10.83 7.21
N VAL A 39 -3.06 -10.07 7.13
CA VAL A 39 -3.49 -9.43 5.89
C VAL A 39 -2.53 -8.33 5.47
N TRP A 40 -2.04 -7.49 6.40
CA TRP A 40 -1.01 -6.48 6.09
C TRP A 40 0.35 -7.10 5.73
N ALA A 41 0.74 -8.20 6.40
CA ALA A 41 1.93 -8.96 5.99
C ALA A 41 1.78 -9.52 4.56
N SER A 42 0.61 -10.06 4.22
CA SER A 42 0.31 -10.55 2.87
C SER A 42 0.34 -9.41 1.82
N ALA A 43 -0.16 -8.22 2.18
CA ALA A 43 -0.07 -7.03 1.34
C ALA A 43 1.40 -6.68 1.04
N LEU A 44 2.25 -6.68 2.06
CA LEU A 44 3.68 -6.42 1.91
C LEU A 44 4.39 -7.52 1.12
N CYS A 45 4.08 -8.79 1.35
CA CYS A 45 4.63 -9.90 0.57
C CYS A 45 4.28 -9.76 -0.92
N SER A 46 3.05 -9.32 -1.23
CA SER A 46 2.62 -9.08 -2.61
C SER A 46 3.45 -7.97 -3.27
N SER A 47 3.60 -6.81 -2.61
CA SER A 47 4.42 -5.70 -3.14
C SER A 47 5.91 -6.04 -3.19
N LEU A 48 6.43 -6.80 -2.21
CA LEU A 48 7.81 -7.29 -2.20
C LEU A 48 8.08 -8.20 -3.41
N THR A 49 7.17 -9.14 -3.67
CA THR A 49 7.29 -10.04 -4.84
C THR A 49 7.26 -9.24 -6.14
N ALA A 50 6.37 -8.25 -6.28
CA ALA A 50 6.33 -7.37 -7.44
C ALA A 50 7.65 -6.63 -7.62
N SER A 51 8.21 -6.07 -6.53
CA SER A 51 9.48 -5.34 -6.57
C SER A 51 10.67 -6.25 -6.93
N LEU A 52 10.68 -7.50 -6.45
CA LEU A 52 11.70 -8.49 -6.81
C LEU A 52 11.62 -8.87 -8.29
N LEU A 53 10.41 -9.01 -8.85
CA LEU A 53 10.22 -9.28 -10.28
C LEU A 53 10.69 -8.12 -11.17
N MET A 54 10.67 -6.89 -10.65
CA MET A 54 11.17 -5.70 -11.34
C MET A 54 12.66 -5.42 -11.10
N LEU A 55 13.31 -6.19 -10.24
CA LEU A 55 14.71 -5.93 -9.91
C LEU A 55 15.60 -6.09 -11.17
N GLY A 56 16.35 -5.04 -11.47
CA GLY A 56 17.21 -4.98 -12.65
C GLY A 56 16.52 -4.53 -13.94
N ASP A 57 15.19 -4.32 -13.95
CA ASP A 57 14.53 -3.72 -15.12
C ASP A 57 14.83 -2.20 -15.16
N PRO A 58 15.16 -1.66 -16.32
CA PRO A 58 15.34 -0.23 -16.47
C PRO A 58 13.98 0.49 -16.35
N PRO A 59 13.91 1.63 -15.63
CA PRO A 59 12.67 2.34 -15.34
C PRO A 59 11.97 2.92 -16.57
N ASN A 60 12.69 3.08 -17.67
CA ASN A 60 12.24 3.71 -18.91
C ASN A 60 11.78 2.70 -19.97
N ILE A 61 11.86 1.39 -19.71
CA ILE A 61 11.43 0.36 -20.63
C ILE A 61 10.10 -0.23 -20.14
N PRO A 62 9.03 -0.19 -20.96
CA PRO A 62 7.76 -0.80 -20.59
C PRO A 62 7.92 -2.32 -20.38
N LEU A 63 7.27 -2.84 -19.37
CA LEU A 63 7.24 -4.30 -19.13
C LEU A 63 6.51 -5.00 -20.28
N THR A 64 6.92 -6.23 -20.56
CA THR A 64 6.17 -7.08 -21.51
C THR A 64 4.73 -7.31 -21.01
N PRO A 65 3.75 -7.57 -21.89
CA PRO A 65 2.35 -7.73 -21.50
C PRO A 65 2.14 -8.71 -20.33
N VAL A 66 2.81 -9.86 -20.39
CA VAL A 66 2.69 -10.91 -19.37
C VAL A 66 3.35 -10.50 -18.05
N LYS A 67 4.61 -10.01 -18.11
CA LYS A 67 5.35 -9.57 -16.90
C LYS A 67 4.64 -8.40 -16.24
N GLY A 68 4.23 -7.40 -17.02
CA GLY A 68 3.51 -6.25 -16.50
C GLY A 68 2.17 -6.62 -15.89
N CYS A 69 1.39 -7.52 -16.52
CA CYS A 69 0.17 -8.04 -15.93
C CYS A 69 0.42 -8.61 -14.53
N VAL A 70 1.40 -9.51 -14.36
CA VAL A 70 1.72 -10.15 -13.08
C VAL A 70 2.17 -9.11 -12.05
N VAL A 71 3.12 -8.25 -12.41
CA VAL A 71 3.68 -7.23 -11.51
C VAL A 71 2.59 -6.27 -11.03
N TYR A 72 1.76 -5.75 -11.94
CA TYR A 72 0.73 -4.78 -11.58
C TYR A 72 -0.46 -5.40 -10.85
N VAL A 73 -0.80 -6.67 -11.11
CA VAL A 73 -1.75 -7.42 -10.25
C VAL A 73 -1.21 -7.54 -8.83
N LEU A 74 0.08 -7.82 -8.65
CA LEU A 74 0.69 -7.93 -7.32
C LEU A 74 0.71 -6.57 -6.58
N TYR A 75 1.03 -5.47 -7.26
CA TYR A 75 0.93 -4.14 -6.65
C TYR A 75 -0.52 -3.76 -6.31
N GLY A 76 -1.47 -4.06 -7.20
CA GLY A 76 -2.90 -3.87 -6.94
C GLY A 76 -3.38 -4.71 -5.75
N ALA A 77 -2.94 -5.97 -5.66
CA ALA A 77 -3.25 -6.86 -4.55
C ALA A 77 -2.70 -6.32 -3.22
N SER A 78 -1.50 -5.73 -3.22
CA SER A 78 -0.93 -5.11 -2.03
C SER A 78 -1.83 -4.00 -1.47
N LEU A 79 -2.33 -3.09 -2.30
CA LEU A 79 -3.21 -2.00 -1.87
C LEU A 79 -4.62 -2.51 -1.52
N ALA A 80 -5.16 -3.46 -2.28
CA ALA A 80 -6.45 -4.07 -1.99
C ALA A 80 -6.43 -4.86 -0.66
N LEU A 81 -5.34 -5.57 -0.36
CA LEU A 81 -5.13 -6.24 0.92
C LEU A 81 -4.91 -5.24 2.05
N SER A 82 -4.22 -4.12 1.81
CA SER A 82 -4.10 -3.03 2.78
C SER A 82 -5.47 -2.47 3.17
N TRP A 83 -6.37 -2.27 2.18
CA TRP A 83 -7.76 -1.89 2.44
C TRP A 83 -8.53 -2.96 3.24
N ALA A 84 -8.41 -4.24 2.88
CA ALA A 84 -9.04 -5.32 3.64
C ALA A 84 -8.54 -5.39 5.09
N GLY A 85 -7.23 -5.19 5.30
CA GLY A 85 -6.63 -5.14 6.63
C GLY A 85 -7.15 -3.96 7.47
N LEU A 86 -7.33 -2.78 6.87
CA LEU A 86 -7.97 -1.63 7.53
C LEU A 86 -9.41 -1.94 7.92
N ARG A 87 -10.19 -2.58 7.04
CA ARG A 87 -11.56 -3.01 7.37
C ARG A 87 -11.59 -3.93 8.58
N LEU A 88 -10.73 -4.96 8.60
CA LEU A 88 -10.61 -5.87 9.73
C LEU A 88 -10.16 -5.16 11.01
N PHE A 89 -9.23 -4.22 10.90
CA PHE A 89 -8.79 -3.40 12.03
C PHE A 89 -9.96 -2.58 12.62
N TYR A 90 -10.84 -2.03 11.78
CA TYR A 90 -12.05 -1.31 12.21
C TYR A 90 -13.26 -2.25 12.41
N GLU A 91 -13.02 -3.54 12.63
CA GLU A 91 -14.05 -4.56 12.93
C GLU A 91 -15.12 -4.71 11.83
N ARG A 92 -14.74 -4.43 10.58
CA ARG A 92 -15.59 -4.60 9.40
C ARG A 92 -15.18 -5.85 8.62
N PRO A 93 -16.11 -6.53 7.93
CA PRO A 93 -15.79 -7.74 7.18
C PRO A 93 -14.83 -7.44 6.03
N ALA A 94 -13.83 -8.30 5.84
CA ALA A 94 -13.01 -8.28 4.64
C ALA A 94 -13.86 -8.72 3.44
N CYS A 95 -13.91 -7.88 2.40
CA CYS A 95 -14.67 -8.17 1.19
C CYS A 95 -13.75 -8.86 0.16
N ILE A 96 -13.49 -10.16 0.32
CA ILE A 96 -12.54 -10.91 -0.53
C ILE A 96 -12.83 -10.76 -2.04
N PRO A 97 -14.08 -10.86 -2.53
CA PRO A 97 -14.34 -10.66 -3.96
C PRO A 97 -13.90 -9.29 -4.47
N GLN A 98 -14.11 -8.23 -3.68
CA GLN A 98 -13.67 -6.88 -4.04
C GLN A 98 -12.14 -6.76 -4.03
N VAL A 99 -11.45 -7.41 -3.08
CA VAL A 99 -9.97 -7.45 -3.04
C VAL A 99 -9.42 -8.09 -4.32
N VAL A 100 -9.97 -9.22 -4.72
CA VAL A 100 -9.58 -9.92 -5.96
C VAL A 100 -9.88 -9.04 -7.18
N LEU A 101 -11.06 -8.44 -7.25
CA LEU A 101 -11.45 -7.55 -8.36
C LEU A 101 -10.49 -6.36 -8.48
N LEU A 102 -10.17 -5.68 -7.38
CA LEU A 102 -9.26 -4.53 -7.36
C LEU A 102 -7.84 -4.93 -7.79
N ALA A 103 -7.35 -6.08 -7.33
CA ALA A 103 -6.06 -6.60 -7.75
C ALA A 103 -6.00 -6.86 -9.25
N LEU A 104 -7.01 -7.56 -9.79
CA LEU A 104 -7.09 -7.88 -11.22
C LEU A 104 -7.30 -6.61 -12.08
N LEU A 105 -8.10 -5.65 -11.61
CA LEU A 105 -8.34 -4.39 -12.30
C LEU A 105 -7.06 -3.57 -12.47
N SER A 106 -6.09 -3.72 -11.57
CA SER A 106 -4.82 -3.00 -11.65
C SER A 106 -3.86 -3.57 -12.70
N GLY A 107 -3.91 -4.85 -13.03
CA GLY A 107 -2.91 -5.47 -13.92
C GLY A 107 -3.47 -6.08 -15.20
N LEU A 108 -4.64 -6.72 -15.18
CA LEU A 108 -5.19 -7.37 -16.38
C LEU A 108 -5.41 -6.40 -17.55
N PRO A 109 -5.97 -5.18 -17.34
CA PRO A 109 -6.14 -4.23 -18.44
C PRO A 109 -4.82 -3.82 -19.10
N TYR A 110 -3.74 -3.71 -18.32
CA TYR A 110 -2.41 -3.40 -18.87
C TYR A 110 -1.98 -4.46 -19.91
N GLY A 111 -1.99 -5.73 -19.50
CA GLY A 111 -1.59 -6.82 -20.37
C GLY A 111 -2.49 -6.96 -21.60
N ALA A 112 -3.80 -6.83 -21.42
CA ALA A 112 -4.79 -6.93 -22.49
C ALA A 112 -4.65 -5.79 -23.50
N LEU A 113 -4.55 -4.54 -23.05
CA LEU A 113 -4.42 -3.38 -23.91
C LEU A 113 -3.11 -3.41 -24.71
N LEU A 114 -2.00 -3.73 -24.01
CA LEU A 114 -0.70 -3.80 -24.68
C LEU A 114 -0.64 -4.95 -25.71
N ALA A 115 -1.23 -6.09 -25.41
CA ALA A 115 -1.34 -7.22 -26.35
C ALA A 115 -2.26 -6.87 -27.54
N ALA A 116 -3.26 -6.03 -27.36
CA ALA A 116 -4.13 -5.51 -28.42
C ALA A 116 -3.49 -4.38 -29.26
N GLY A 117 -2.24 -3.99 -28.97
CA GLY A 117 -1.53 -2.91 -29.69
C GLY A 117 -1.90 -1.50 -29.25
N ALA A 118 -2.54 -1.33 -28.08
CA ALA A 118 -2.79 -0.01 -27.52
C ALA A 118 -1.47 0.65 -27.08
N SER A 119 -1.48 1.99 -26.98
CA SER A 119 -0.30 2.71 -26.53
C SER A 119 0.07 2.38 -25.08
N VAL A 120 1.36 2.44 -24.79
CA VAL A 120 1.90 2.25 -23.44
C VAL A 120 1.25 3.23 -22.44
N ALA A 121 1.00 4.47 -22.88
CA ALA A 121 0.38 5.52 -22.08
C ALA A 121 -1.01 5.10 -21.58
N TRP A 122 -1.88 4.62 -22.47
CA TRP A 122 -3.20 4.13 -22.10
C TRP A 122 -3.12 2.90 -21.17
N SER A 123 -2.23 1.96 -21.48
CA SER A 123 -2.04 0.75 -20.65
C SER A 123 -1.58 1.09 -19.24
N LEU A 124 -0.60 1.99 -19.07
CA LEU A 124 -0.16 2.47 -17.76
C LEU A 124 -1.22 3.27 -17.01
N SER A 125 -2.02 4.08 -17.72
CA SER A 125 -3.11 4.85 -17.08
C SER A 125 -4.16 3.93 -16.45
N THR A 126 -4.45 2.77 -17.03
CA THR A 126 -5.35 1.79 -16.39
C THR A 126 -4.75 1.20 -15.12
N VAL A 127 -3.45 0.94 -15.10
CA VAL A 127 -2.74 0.49 -13.87
C VAL A 127 -2.87 1.52 -12.77
N PHE A 128 -2.42 2.76 -13.04
CA PHE A 128 -2.43 3.82 -12.04
C PHE A 128 -3.85 4.20 -11.62
N GLY A 129 -4.84 4.08 -12.50
CA GLY A 129 -6.26 4.22 -12.17
C GLY A 129 -6.75 3.15 -11.19
N GLY A 130 -6.41 1.89 -11.44
CA GLY A 130 -6.78 0.76 -10.56
C GLY A 130 -6.16 0.84 -9.17
N ILE A 131 -4.85 1.16 -9.10
CA ILE A 131 -4.17 1.32 -7.81
C ILE A 131 -4.59 2.61 -7.08
N ALA A 132 -4.89 3.70 -7.80
CA ALA A 132 -5.46 4.92 -7.22
C ALA A 132 -6.84 4.67 -6.61
N LEU A 133 -7.68 3.88 -7.26
CA LEU A 133 -8.99 3.46 -6.73
C LEU A 133 -8.81 2.69 -5.42
N SER A 134 -7.91 1.71 -5.37
CA SER A 134 -7.62 0.92 -4.16
C SER A 134 -7.11 1.83 -3.03
N THR A 135 -6.24 2.78 -3.36
CA THR A 135 -5.72 3.78 -2.41
C THR A 135 -6.82 4.71 -1.90
N ALA A 136 -7.70 5.19 -2.77
CA ALA A 136 -8.85 6.00 -2.38
C ALA A 136 -9.80 5.25 -1.44
N LEU A 137 -10.00 3.94 -1.64
CA LEU A 137 -10.78 3.11 -0.73
C LEU A 137 -10.13 2.99 0.65
N CYS A 138 -8.80 2.91 0.76
CA CYS A 138 -8.09 2.96 2.04
C CYS A 138 -8.36 4.30 2.77
N ILE A 139 -8.26 5.42 2.06
CA ILE A 139 -8.53 6.76 2.60
C ILE A 139 -9.98 6.85 3.10
N VAL A 140 -10.94 6.44 2.27
CA VAL A 140 -12.37 6.46 2.62
C VAL A 140 -12.66 5.57 3.83
N GLU A 141 -12.01 4.40 3.94
CA GLU A 141 -12.19 3.50 5.09
C GLU A 141 -11.74 4.15 6.40
N ILE A 142 -10.61 4.86 6.38
CA ILE A 142 -10.09 5.60 7.54
C ILE A 142 -11.01 6.77 7.91
N LEU A 143 -11.45 7.55 6.91
CA LEU A 143 -12.30 8.73 7.15
C LEU A 143 -13.71 8.37 7.63
N ARG A 144 -14.23 7.20 7.26
CA ARG A 144 -15.54 6.69 7.71
C ARG A 144 -15.52 6.10 9.11
N THR A 145 -14.38 6.13 9.80
CA THR A 145 -14.27 5.60 11.16
C THR A 145 -15.09 6.43 12.14
N PRO A 146 -15.97 5.80 12.94
CA PRO A 146 -16.77 6.49 13.96
C PRO A 146 -15.87 7.23 14.97
N ALA A 147 -16.36 8.32 15.53
CA ALA A 147 -15.60 9.12 16.51
C ALA A 147 -15.10 8.30 17.71
N SER A 148 -15.86 7.28 18.14
CA SER A 148 -15.54 6.38 19.25
C SER A 148 -14.33 5.45 18.98
N MET A 149 -13.99 5.22 17.69
CA MET A 149 -12.88 4.37 17.25
C MET A 149 -11.75 5.19 16.58
N ARG A 150 -11.87 6.52 16.58
CA ARG A 150 -10.93 7.39 15.90
C ARG A 150 -9.62 7.48 16.70
N LEU A 151 -8.52 7.20 16.00
CA LEU A 151 -7.16 7.25 16.54
C LEU A 151 -6.42 8.45 15.97
N TRP A 152 -5.57 9.10 16.77
CA TRP A 152 -4.71 10.17 16.26
C TRP A 152 -3.68 9.66 15.27
N THR A 153 -3.13 8.48 15.52
CA THR A 153 -2.12 7.86 14.65
C THR A 153 -2.64 7.44 13.29
N GLN A 154 -3.97 7.33 13.10
CA GLN A 154 -4.55 7.05 11.78
C GLN A 154 -4.24 8.13 10.74
N TYR A 155 -3.96 9.37 11.17
CA TYR A 155 -3.58 10.46 10.26
C TYR A 155 -2.19 10.26 9.65
N ILE A 156 -1.30 9.48 10.28
CA ILE A 156 -0.02 9.06 9.70
C ILE A 156 -0.29 8.15 8.49
N VAL A 157 -1.16 7.14 8.66
CA VAL A 157 -1.56 6.24 7.58
C VAL A 157 -2.28 7.01 6.47
N LEU A 158 -3.16 7.94 6.85
CA LEU A 158 -3.88 8.79 5.91
C LEU A 158 -2.93 9.66 5.07
N SER A 159 -1.86 10.21 5.67
CA SER A 159 -0.85 10.98 4.93
C SER A 159 -0.08 10.12 3.93
N GLY A 160 0.26 8.88 4.30
CA GLY A 160 0.91 7.93 3.39
C GLY A 160 0.04 7.57 2.19
N PHE A 161 -1.23 7.21 2.41
CA PHE A 161 -2.17 6.94 1.31
C PHE A 161 -2.52 8.20 0.51
N GLY A 162 -2.61 9.36 1.15
CA GLY A 162 -2.80 10.65 0.47
C GLY A 162 -1.64 10.96 -0.48
N GLY A 163 -0.41 10.71 -0.05
CA GLY A 163 0.78 10.80 -0.88
C GLY A 163 0.72 9.83 -2.07
N TYR A 164 0.39 8.57 -1.84
CA TYR A 164 0.22 7.60 -2.93
C TYR A 164 -0.86 8.02 -3.93
N LEU A 165 -2.02 8.45 -3.46
CA LEU A 165 -3.10 8.91 -4.34
C LEU A 165 -2.65 10.08 -5.20
N PHE A 166 -1.96 11.06 -4.59
CA PHE A 166 -1.43 12.21 -5.29
C PHE A 166 -0.45 11.81 -6.40
N ILE A 167 0.56 10.94 -6.08
CA ILE A 167 1.56 10.54 -7.08
C ILE A 167 0.95 9.70 -8.20
N PHE A 168 -0.02 8.83 -7.92
CA PHE A 168 -0.67 8.02 -8.94
C PHE A 168 -1.50 8.89 -9.90
N LEU A 169 -2.25 9.87 -9.40
CA LEU A 169 -2.99 10.81 -10.24
C LEU A 169 -2.05 11.70 -11.05
N LEU A 170 -0.96 12.18 -10.43
CA LEU A 170 0.07 12.94 -11.12
C LEU A 170 0.71 12.10 -12.25
N THR A 171 1.02 10.83 -11.97
CA THR A 171 1.61 9.92 -12.95
C THR A 171 0.68 9.71 -14.15
N ILE A 172 -0.64 9.55 -13.93
CA ILE A 172 -1.61 9.47 -15.02
C ILE A 172 -1.51 10.73 -15.90
N GLY A 173 -1.48 11.91 -15.29
CA GLY A 173 -1.33 13.17 -16.01
C GLY A 173 -0.04 13.24 -16.84
N VAL A 174 1.10 12.89 -16.21
CA VAL A 174 2.42 12.90 -16.89
C VAL A 174 2.45 11.88 -18.04
N VAL A 175 1.92 10.66 -17.83
CA VAL A 175 1.87 9.62 -18.86
C VAL A 175 1.06 10.06 -20.08
N GLN A 176 -0.03 10.78 -19.88
CA GLN A 176 -0.93 11.19 -20.97
C GLN A 176 -0.46 12.46 -21.70
N PHE A 177 0.13 13.42 -20.98
CA PHE A 177 0.39 14.74 -21.51
C PHE A 177 1.88 15.08 -21.66
N ALA A 178 2.78 14.35 -20.99
CA ALA A 178 4.19 14.65 -20.93
C ALA A 178 5.05 13.36 -20.94
N SER A 179 4.71 12.41 -21.80
CA SER A 179 5.35 11.08 -21.87
C SER A 179 6.87 11.14 -22.10
N GLU A 180 7.39 12.20 -22.69
CA GLU A 180 8.84 12.42 -22.88
C GLU A 180 9.59 12.51 -21.53
N HIS A 181 8.93 12.99 -20.48
CA HIS A 181 9.52 13.14 -19.14
C HIS A 181 9.56 11.83 -18.34
N LEU A 182 8.73 10.85 -18.71
CA LEU A 182 8.74 9.51 -18.10
C LEU A 182 9.99 8.71 -18.46
N ALA A 183 10.57 8.99 -19.61
CA ALA A 183 11.79 8.34 -20.10
C ALA A 183 13.06 8.85 -19.39
N SER A 184 12.96 9.84 -18.50
CA SER A 184 14.12 10.33 -17.77
C SER A 184 14.48 9.38 -16.62
N PRO A 185 15.77 8.98 -16.49
CA PRO A 185 16.22 8.16 -15.36
C PRO A 185 15.93 8.82 -14.01
N GLU A 186 15.90 10.14 -13.96
CA GLU A 186 15.64 10.93 -12.76
C GLU A 186 14.19 10.77 -12.26
N GLY A 187 13.21 10.68 -13.17
CA GLY A 187 11.81 10.47 -12.83
C GLY A 187 11.58 9.17 -12.07
N GLY A 188 12.27 8.10 -12.46
CA GLY A 188 12.23 6.81 -11.78
C GLY A 188 12.79 6.86 -10.35
N VAL A 189 13.88 7.61 -10.14
CA VAL A 189 14.50 7.81 -8.82
C VAL A 189 13.54 8.53 -7.87
N TYR A 190 12.91 9.62 -8.31
CA TYR A 190 11.94 10.36 -7.49
C TYR A 190 10.69 9.52 -7.15
N ALA A 191 10.18 8.75 -8.12
CA ALA A 191 9.04 7.87 -7.89
C ALA A 191 9.36 6.80 -6.82
N LEU A 192 10.55 6.18 -6.86
CA LEU A 192 10.98 5.20 -5.86
C LEU A 192 11.21 5.81 -4.48
N LEU A 193 11.80 7.01 -4.40
CA LEU A 193 11.96 7.73 -3.14
C LEU A 193 10.60 8.00 -2.50
N PHE A 194 9.64 8.47 -3.30
CA PHE A 194 8.30 8.76 -2.83
C PHE A 194 7.55 7.49 -2.39
N ASP A 195 7.69 6.40 -3.16
CA ASP A 195 7.17 5.08 -2.78
C ASP A 195 7.73 4.60 -1.44
N LEU A 196 9.04 4.72 -1.24
CA LEU A 196 9.70 4.36 0.00
C LEU A 196 9.14 5.17 1.19
N TRP A 197 9.00 6.49 1.05
CA TRP A 197 8.49 7.37 2.10
C TRP A 197 7.04 7.05 2.44
N CYS A 198 6.15 7.01 1.45
CA CYS A 198 4.74 6.69 1.67
C CYS A 198 4.57 5.29 2.27
N GLY A 199 5.35 4.32 1.79
CA GLY A 199 5.35 2.96 2.33
C GLY A 199 5.74 2.93 3.80
N VAL A 200 6.83 3.60 4.19
CA VAL A 200 7.26 3.68 5.60
C VAL A 200 6.20 4.36 6.47
N PHE A 201 5.61 5.48 6.03
CA PHE A 201 4.53 6.15 6.77
C PHE A 201 3.34 5.23 7.01
N ILE A 202 2.91 4.46 6.01
CA ILE A 202 1.80 3.52 6.14
C ILE A 202 2.14 2.43 7.16
N GLN A 203 3.32 1.80 7.06
CA GLN A 203 3.69 0.68 7.91
C GLN A 203 3.93 1.11 9.37
N VAL A 204 4.63 2.21 9.59
CA VAL A 204 4.82 2.80 10.92
C VAL A 204 3.47 3.26 11.49
N GLY A 205 2.63 3.85 10.65
CA GLY A 205 1.29 4.27 11.03
C GLY A 205 0.41 3.11 11.48
N TYR A 206 0.46 1.96 10.78
CA TYR A 206 -0.27 0.75 11.21
C TYR A 206 0.16 0.27 12.59
N LEU A 207 1.47 0.21 12.86
CA LEU A 207 2.00 -0.17 14.17
C LEU A 207 1.60 0.85 15.25
N ALA A 208 1.64 2.13 14.93
CA ALA A 208 1.23 3.20 15.84
C ALA A 208 -0.28 3.13 16.16
N MET A 209 -1.14 2.87 15.17
CA MET A 209 -2.59 2.68 15.37
C MET A 209 -2.88 1.51 16.30
N VAL A 210 -2.19 0.39 16.13
CA VAL A 210 -2.35 -0.79 17.00
C VAL A 210 -1.89 -0.47 18.42
N SER A 211 -0.75 0.19 18.57
CA SER A 211 -0.22 0.60 19.88
C SER A 211 -1.16 1.57 20.60
N GLU A 212 -1.66 2.59 19.92
CA GLU A 212 -2.63 3.55 20.48
C GLU A 212 -3.92 2.85 20.91
N ARG A 213 -4.47 1.94 20.07
CA ARG A 213 -5.67 1.17 20.40
C ARG A 213 -5.45 0.30 21.65
N ALA A 214 -4.29 -0.38 21.75
CA ALA A 214 -3.95 -1.18 22.91
C ALA A 214 -3.82 -0.32 24.18
N HIS A 215 -3.17 0.83 24.09
CA HIS A 215 -3.03 1.78 25.18
C HIS A 215 -4.38 2.30 25.68
N LEU A 216 -5.26 2.74 24.76
CA LEU A 216 -6.60 3.20 25.11
C LEU A 216 -7.45 2.11 25.77
N LYS A 217 -7.29 0.85 25.33
CA LYS A 217 -7.98 -0.28 25.97
C LYS A 217 -7.49 -0.52 27.39
N LEU A 218 -6.17 -0.45 27.62
CA LEU A 218 -5.58 -0.59 28.95
C LEU A 218 -6.00 0.56 29.89
N SER A 219 -5.98 1.81 29.41
CA SER A 219 -6.45 2.97 30.18
C SER A 219 -7.89 2.79 30.66
N ARG A 220 -8.79 2.40 29.75
CA ARG A 220 -10.20 2.14 30.12
C ARG A 220 -10.37 1.05 31.17
N LEU A 221 -9.55 0.00 31.11
CA LEU A 221 -9.57 -1.07 32.12
C LEU A 221 -9.02 -0.61 33.47
N ALA A 222 -8.08 0.35 33.50
CA ALA A 222 -7.53 0.91 34.72
C ALA A 222 -8.45 1.96 35.38
N GLU A 223 -9.34 2.59 34.60
CA GLU A 223 -10.30 3.59 35.10
C GLU A 223 -11.51 2.97 35.82
N THR A 224 -11.73 1.66 35.68
CA THR A 224 -12.85 0.94 36.32
C THR A 224 -12.33 -0.12 37.29
N ASP A 225 -12.80 -0.08 38.53
CA ASP A 225 -12.52 -1.15 39.51
C ASP A 225 -13.22 -2.43 39.05
N PRO A 226 -12.47 -3.54 38.78
CA PRO A 226 -13.05 -4.79 38.32
C PRO A 226 -13.98 -5.48 39.33
N LEU A 227 -13.94 -5.12 40.63
CA LEU A 227 -14.77 -5.69 41.67
C LEU A 227 -16.08 -4.95 41.91
N THR A 228 -16.03 -3.61 41.80
CA THR A 228 -17.18 -2.76 42.09
C THR A 228 -17.85 -2.17 40.86
N GLY A 229 -17.16 -2.17 39.70
CA GLY A 229 -17.63 -1.55 38.47
C GLY A 229 -17.67 -0.02 38.55
N LEU A 230 -17.15 0.58 39.62
CA LEU A 230 -17.09 2.03 39.82
C LEU A 230 -15.81 2.59 39.20
N ALA A 231 -15.84 3.89 38.89
CA ALA A 231 -14.65 4.61 38.51
C ALA A 231 -13.63 4.67 39.64
N ASN A 232 -12.37 4.37 39.33
CA ASN A 232 -11.26 4.46 40.28
C ASN A 232 -10.92 5.92 40.57
#